data_8aeef4f4921d266fea0a3339e615abc6
#
_entry.id   8aeef4f4921d266fea0a3339e615abc6
#
_cell.length_a   1.000
_cell.length_b   1.000
_cell.length_c   1.000
_cell.angle_alpha   90.00
_cell.angle_beta   90.00
_cell.angle_gamma   90.00
#
_symmetry.space_group_name_H-M   'P 1'
#
loop_
_entity.id
_entity.type
_entity.pdbx_description
1 polymer ?
#
loop_
_entity_poly.entity_id
_entity_poly.type
_entity_poly.pdbx_seq_one_letter_code
_entity_poly.pdbx_strand_id
1 'polypeptide(L)'
;MPAEAARQRSVITDKVVVPKTGKTMAEWFAVLDEKGGKQLDSHGIYDLVTSIDGLKPLGEWNCGLLSTSYQWDRGLRQRGEKADGFEVSVSKTVNVATEMLYAAWLDDGLRAKWLPDNITITKSTENKSVRVLWSDNATRLSVDLYPKGEGKSQMVVQHLKIPDADMAAEMKEYWAERLNTLKGILENI
;
A
#
# COMPACT_ATOMS: atom_id res chain seq x y z
N MET A 1 18.03 7.85 -25.37
CA MET A 1 17.61 8.73 -24.26
C MET A 1 16.93 7.84 -23.25
N PRO A 2 17.51 7.56 -22.07
CA PRO A 2 16.80 6.82 -21.05
C PRO A 2 15.66 7.71 -20.55
N ALA A 3 14.45 7.14 -20.50
CA ALA A 3 13.28 7.80 -19.93
C ALA A 3 13.61 8.22 -18.50
N GLU A 4 13.42 9.49 -18.20
CA GLU A 4 13.52 10.07 -16.87
C GLU A 4 12.50 9.34 -15.98
N ALA A 5 12.96 8.38 -15.18
CA ALA A 5 12.13 7.64 -14.26
C ALA A 5 11.36 8.67 -13.43
N ALA A 6 10.04 8.64 -13.52
CA ALA A 6 9.17 9.58 -12.82
C ALA A 6 9.56 9.59 -11.35
N ARG A 7 10.17 10.68 -10.85
CA ARG A 7 10.60 10.82 -9.47
C ARG A 7 9.41 10.52 -8.56
N GLN A 8 9.52 9.46 -7.81
CA GLN A 8 8.47 9.03 -6.87
C GLN A 8 8.20 10.19 -5.90
N ARG A 9 6.93 10.57 -5.77
CA ARG A 9 6.56 11.64 -4.83
C ARG A 9 6.92 11.21 -3.43
N SER A 10 7.70 12.04 -2.74
CA SER A 10 8.01 11.89 -1.33
C SER A 10 6.74 11.77 -0.47
N VAL A 11 6.80 11.00 0.61
CA VAL A 11 5.71 10.88 1.61
C VAL A 11 5.72 12.00 2.63
N ILE A 12 6.81 12.79 2.70
CA ILE A 12 6.95 14.02 3.48
C ILE A 12 7.44 15.14 2.55
N THR A 13 7.23 16.38 2.91
CA THR A 13 7.61 17.53 2.09
C THR A 13 8.39 18.57 2.88
N ASP A 14 9.10 19.46 2.18
CA ASP A 14 9.82 20.59 2.78
C ASP A 14 8.92 21.50 3.61
N LYS A 15 7.61 21.55 3.31
CA LYS A 15 6.63 22.28 4.15
C LYS A 15 6.58 21.79 5.59
N VAL A 16 6.91 20.50 5.82
CA VAL A 16 6.96 19.89 7.15
C VAL A 16 8.38 19.90 7.72
N VAL A 17 9.37 19.66 6.86
CA VAL A 17 10.77 19.45 7.27
C VAL A 17 11.45 20.78 7.61
N VAL A 18 11.39 21.77 6.72
CA VAL A 18 12.11 23.05 6.87
C VAL A 18 11.74 23.82 8.15
N PRO A 19 10.45 24.01 8.51
CA PRO A 19 10.09 24.75 9.71
C PRO A 19 10.60 24.12 11.00
N LYS A 20 10.84 22.81 11.01
CA LYS A 20 11.26 22.05 12.19
C LYS A 20 12.77 21.88 12.29
N THR A 21 13.47 21.88 11.15
CA THR A 21 14.89 21.48 11.09
C THR A 21 15.80 22.55 10.49
N GLY A 22 15.22 23.59 9.86
CA GLY A 22 15.97 24.64 9.17
C GLY A 22 16.60 24.23 7.85
N LYS A 23 16.43 22.97 7.41
CA LYS A 23 17.00 22.44 6.16
C LYS A 23 15.93 21.76 5.30
N THR A 24 16.13 21.80 4.00
CA THR A 24 15.31 21.06 3.01
C THR A 24 15.58 19.55 3.08
N MET A 25 14.69 18.77 2.51
CA MET A 25 14.90 17.33 2.36
C MET A 25 16.15 17.01 1.55
N ALA A 26 16.42 17.78 0.48
CA ALA A 26 17.61 17.59 -0.34
C ALA A 26 18.90 17.79 0.46
N GLU A 27 18.96 18.80 1.31
CA GLU A 27 20.12 19.03 2.21
C GLU A 27 20.25 17.92 3.25
N TRP A 28 19.15 17.42 3.81
CA TRP A 28 19.19 16.29 4.71
C TRP A 28 19.62 15.00 4.01
N PHE A 29 19.19 14.78 2.78
CA PHE A 29 19.61 13.62 1.99
C PHE A 29 21.11 13.64 1.70
N ALA A 30 21.70 14.82 1.46
CA ALA A 30 23.14 14.96 1.33
C ALA A 30 23.87 14.59 2.65
N VAL A 31 23.36 15.03 3.79
CA VAL A 31 23.91 14.65 5.10
C VAL A 31 23.81 13.13 5.34
N LEU A 32 22.71 12.50 4.94
CA LEU A 32 22.57 11.04 5.04
C LEU A 32 23.54 10.30 4.12
N ASP A 33 23.78 10.82 2.91
CA ASP A 33 24.78 10.26 1.98
C ASP A 33 26.19 10.33 2.57
N GLU A 34 26.59 11.48 3.14
CA GLU A 34 27.89 11.68 3.81
C GLU A 34 28.08 10.72 5.00
N LYS A 35 26.99 10.36 5.68
CA LYS A 35 27.01 9.44 6.81
C LYS A 35 26.89 7.96 6.41
N GLY A 36 26.97 7.65 5.12
CA GLY A 36 26.95 6.29 4.63
C GLY A 36 25.54 5.68 4.50
N GLY A 37 24.50 6.50 4.46
CA GLY A 37 23.11 6.03 4.39
C GLY A 37 22.83 5.09 3.20
N LYS A 38 23.54 5.26 2.07
CA LYS A 38 23.38 4.39 0.88
C LYS A 38 23.83 2.95 1.07
N GLN A 39 24.64 2.66 2.08
CA GLN A 39 25.18 1.34 2.39
C GLN A 39 24.36 0.60 3.45
N LEU A 40 23.38 1.25 4.03
CA LEU A 40 22.52 0.71 5.08
C LEU A 40 21.25 0.10 4.50
N ASP A 41 20.72 -0.90 5.20
CA ASP A 41 19.37 -1.41 4.97
C ASP A 41 18.31 -0.43 5.49
N SER A 42 17.05 -0.74 5.26
CA SER A 42 15.92 0.15 5.64
C SER A 42 15.89 0.46 7.14
N HIS A 43 16.30 -0.49 8.00
CA HIS A 43 16.35 -0.29 9.45
C HIS A 43 17.50 0.61 9.83
N GLY A 44 18.70 0.32 9.32
CA GLY A 44 19.89 1.15 9.55
C GLY A 44 19.72 2.59 9.05
N ILE A 45 18.99 2.83 7.94
CA ILE A 45 18.68 4.18 7.49
C ILE A 45 17.74 4.88 8.48
N TYR A 46 16.74 4.19 9.02
CA TYR A 46 15.86 4.75 10.04
C TYR A 46 16.64 5.10 11.32
N ASP A 47 17.51 4.21 11.79
CA ASP A 47 18.34 4.44 12.96
C ASP A 47 19.28 5.63 12.74
N LEU A 48 19.89 5.73 11.55
CA LEU A 48 20.72 6.87 11.19
C LEU A 48 19.92 8.18 11.25
N VAL A 49 18.72 8.23 10.64
CA VAL A 49 17.85 9.43 10.65
C VAL A 49 17.51 9.84 12.08
N THR A 50 17.14 8.89 12.93
CA THR A 50 16.73 9.17 14.32
C THR A 50 17.90 9.54 15.24
N SER A 51 19.13 9.13 14.90
CA SER A 51 20.36 9.47 15.64
C SER A 51 20.82 10.91 15.43
N ILE A 52 20.38 11.57 14.35
CA ILE A 52 20.83 12.93 14.02
C ILE A 52 20.06 13.96 14.85
N ASP A 53 20.77 14.69 15.72
CA ASP A 53 20.17 15.69 16.61
C ASP A 53 19.30 16.74 15.87
N GLY A 54 19.77 17.21 14.72
CA GLY A 54 19.04 18.17 13.89
C GLY A 54 17.70 17.66 13.33
N LEU A 55 17.48 16.34 13.33
CA LEU A 55 16.22 15.70 12.90
C LEU A 55 15.26 15.39 14.06
N LYS A 56 15.72 15.41 15.30
CA LYS A 56 14.87 15.15 16.49
C LYS A 56 13.60 16.01 16.54
N PRO A 57 13.61 17.31 16.14
CA PRO A 57 12.38 18.12 16.13
C PRO A 57 11.27 17.62 15.18
N LEU A 58 11.58 16.72 14.24
CA LEU A 58 10.57 16.09 13.38
C LEU A 58 9.65 15.13 14.16
N GLY A 59 10.18 14.45 15.18
CA GLY A 59 9.54 13.34 15.87
C GLY A 59 9.62 12.03 15.08
N GLU A 60 9.47 10.91 15.77
CA GLU A 60 9.69 9.55 15.23
C GLU A 60 8.89 9.28 13.94
N TRP A 61 7.61 9.66 13.92
CA TRP A 61 6.76 9.45 12.75
C TRP A 61 7.31 10.14 11.49
N ASN A 62 7.68 11.43 11.58
CA ASN A 62 8.21 12.16 10.43
C ASN A 62 9.63 11.72 10.08
N CYS A 63 10.42 11.26 11.03
CA CYS A 63 11.71 10.64 10.77
C CYS A 63 11.55 9.35 9.94
N GLY A 64 10.53 8.53 10.23
CA GLY A 64 10.18 7.38 9.41
C GLY A 64 9.76 7.74 7.99
N LEU A 65 8.97 8.81 7.82
CA LEU A 65 8.61 9.32 6.50
C LEU A 65 9.82 9.88 5.74
N LEU A 66 10.73 10.57 6.42
CA LEU A 66 11.97 11.10 5.82
C LEU A 66 12.89 9.96 5.38
N SER A 67 13.09 8.95 6.22
CA SER A 67 13.83 7.72 5.90
C SER A 67 13.30 7.03 4.65
N THR A 68 11.98 6.84 4.57
CA THR A 68 11.33 6.25 3.38
C THR A 68 11.53 7.12 2.14
N SER A 69 11.39 8.44 2.27
CA SER A 69 11.58 9.37 1.16
C SER A 69 13.03 9.38 0.65
N TYR A 70 14.00 9.29 1.54
CA TYR A 70 15.41 9.14 1.20
C TYR A 70 15.67 7.85 0.41
N GLN A 71 15.14 6.72 0.89
CA GLN A 71 15.30 5.43 0.21
C GLN A 71 14.72 5.47 -1.21
N TRP A 72 13.57 6.09 -1.41
CA TRP A 72 12.97 6.24 -2.74
C TRP A 72 13.78 7.16 -3.66
N ASP A 73 14.26 8.29 -3.12
CA ASP A 73 15.06 9.26 -3.91
C ASP A 73 16.39 8.67 -4.35
N ARG A 74 16.98 7.81 -3.55
CA ARG A 74 18.25 7.11 -3.85
C ARG A 74 18.07 5.78 -4.58
N GLY A 75 16.83 5.36 -4.87
CA GLY A 75 16.55 4.08 -5.54
C GLY A 75 16.88 2.85 -4.70
N LEU A 76 17.02 3.01 -3.37
CA LEU A 76 17.30 1.91 -2.43
C LEU A 76 16.06 1.08 -2.11
N ARG A 77 14.89 1.59 -2.43
CA ARG A 77 13.61 0.95 -2.19
C ARG A 77 12.60 1.40 -3.24
N GLN A 78 11.73 0.48 -3.64
CA GLN A 78 10.61 0.78 -4.54
C GLN A 78 9.32 1.05 -3.76
N ARG A 79 8.36 1.71 -4.40
CA ARG A 79 7.06 2.00 -3.80
C ARG A 79 6.26 0.72 -3.65
N GLY A 80 5.69 0.49 -2.45
CA GLY A 80 4.96 -0.75 -2.15
C GLY A 80 5.85 -1.92 -1.73
N GLU A 81 7.17 -1.76 -1.81
CA GLU A 81 8.12 -2.77 -1.34
C GLU A 81 8.08 -2.90 0.19
N LYS A 82 8.02 -4.14 0.65
CA LYS A 82 8.04 -4.57 2.05
C LYS A 82 9.15 -5.60 2.24
N ALA A 83 9.42 -5.98 3.47
CA ALA A 83 10.45 -6.98 3.78
C ALA A 83 10.18 -8.36 3.15
N ASP A 84 8.91 -8.68 2.86
CA ASP A 84 8.46 -9.97 2.33
C ASP A 84 7.83 -9.87 0.92
N GLY A 85 8.16 -8.82 0.16
CA GLY A 85 7.67 -8.57 -1.19
C GLY A 85 6.96 -7.24 -1.35
N PHE A 86 6.16 -7.11 -2.40
CA PHE A 86 5.39 -5.91 -2.69
C PHE A 86 3.95 -6.03 -2.18
N GLU A 87 3.32 -4.88 -1.99
CA GLU A 87 1.95 -4.75 -1.56
C GLU A 87 1.23 -3.73 -2.44
N VAL A 88 0.02 -4.08 -2.87
CA VAL A 88 -0.90 -3.13 -3.53
C VAL A 88 -2.21 -3.06 -2.77
N SER A 89 -2.78 -1.88 -2.73
CA SER A 89 -4.09 -1.64 -2.10
C SER A 89 -5.01 -0.93 -3.08
N VAL A 90 -6.21 -1.49 -3.25
CA VAL A 90 -7.27 -0.89 -4.05
C VAL A 90 -8.55 -0.85 -3.22
N SER A 91 -9.26 0.25 -3.27
CA SER A 91 -10.52 0.41 -2.56
C SER A 91 -11.65 0.80 -3.51
N LYS A 92 -12.87 0.36 -3.17
CA LYS A 92 -14.08 0.72 -3.90
C LYS A 92 -15.22 0.97 -2.94
N THR A 93 -15.92 2.07 -3.16
CA THR A 93 -17.19 2.36 -2.48
C THR A 93 -18.33 1.91 -3.37
N VAL A 94 -19.29 1.18 -2.77
CA VAL A 94 -20.46 0.59 -3.42
C VAL A 94 -21.71 0.99 -2.66
N ASN A 95 -22.80 1.24 -3.37
CA ASN A 95 -24.08 1.63 -2.76
C ASN A 95 -24.90 0.40 -2.37
N VAL A 96 -24.31 -0.41 -1.50
CA VAL A 96 -24.94 -1.57 -0.86
C VAL A 96 -24.45 -1.68 0.59
N ALA A 97 -25.15 -2.42 1.42
CA ALA A 97 -24.75 -2.73 2.78
C ALA A 97 -23.51 -3.65 2.82
N THR A 98 -22.77 -3.66 3.93
CA THR A 98 -21.56 -4.49 4.10
C THR A 98 -21.84 -5.98 3.96
N GLU A 99 -23.04 -6.43 4.30
CA GLU A 99 -23.51 -7.81 4.17
C GLU A 99 -23.45 -8.29 2.71
N MET A 100 -23.84 -7.43 1.76
CA MET A 100 -23.79 -7.74 0.32
C MET A 100 -22.34 -7.85 -0.18
N LEU A 101 -21.46 -6.95 0.28
CA LEU A 101 -20.02 -7.05 -0.04
C LEU A 101 -19.41 -8.32 0.56
N TYR A 102 -19.78 -8.68 1.79
CA TYR A 102 -19.30 -9.88 2.46
C TYR A 102 -19.77 -11.15 1.71
N ALA A 103 -21.07 -11.21 1.37
CA ALA A 103 -21.64 -12.32 0.61
C ALA A 103 -20.96 -12.50 -0.75
N ALA A 104 -20.58 -11.41 -1.43
CA ALA A 104 -19.87 -11.46 -2.71
C ALA A 104 -18.52 -12.17 -2.65
N TRP A 105 -17.90 -12.25 -1.50
CA TRP A 105 -16.66 -13.01 -1.27
C TRP A 105 -16.93 -14.47 -0.88
N LEU A 106 -17.99 -14.75 -0.13
CA LEU A 106 -18.25 -16.06 0.48
C LEU A 106 -19.11 -16.95 -0.42
N ASP A 107 -20.05 -16.38 -1.15
CA ASP A 107 -20.90 -17.14 -2.07
C ASP A 107 -20.15 -17.44 -3.38
N ASP A 108 -19.94 -18.71 -3.66
CA ASP A 108 -19.19 -19.17 -4.83
C ASP A 108 -19.85 -18.75 -6.14
N GLY A 109 -21.20 -18.79 -6.21
CA GLY A 109 -21.95 -18.43 -7.40
C GLY A 109 -21.91 -16.94 -7.70
N LEU A 110 -21.94 -16.11 -6.66
CA LEU A 110 -21.80 -14.65 -6.80
C LEU A 110 -20.34 -14.28 -7.10
N ARG A 111 -19.40 -14.91 -6.40
CA ARG A 111 -17.97 -14.67 -6.60
C ARG A 111 -17.52 -14.99 -8.02
N ALA A 112 -17.93 -16.09 -8.59
CA ALA A 112 -17.59 -16.48 -9.96
C ALA A 112 -18.00 -15.45 -11.04
N LYS A 113 -18.95 -14.56 -10.75
CA LYS A 113 -19.40 -13.54 -11.70
C LYS A 113 -18.44 -12.35 -11.83
N TRP A 114 -17.56 -12.13 -10.85
CA TRP A 114 -16.66 -10.99 -10.84
C TRP A 114 -15.18 -11.33 -10.60
N LEU A 115 -14.91 -12.47 -9.97
CA LEU A 115 -13.57 -12.96 -9.66
C LEU A 115 -13.40 -14.36 -10.25
N PRO A 116 -12.77 -14.49 -11.43
CA PRO A 116 -12.64 -15.79 -12.12
C PRO A 116 -11.57 -16.68 -11.48
N ASP A 117 -10.71 -16.13 -10.62
CA ASP A 117 -9.59 -16.86 -10.05
C ASP A 117 -10.03 -17.80 -8.93
N ASN A 118 -9.35 -18.93 -8.83
CA ASN A 118 -9.52 -19.86 -7.73
C ASN A 118 -8.82 -19.30 -6.48
N ILE A 119 -9.58 -19.10 -5.42
CA ILE A 119 -9.07 -18.60 -4.16
C ILE A 119 -9.42 -19.55 -3.01
N THR A 120 -8.61 -19.51 -1.95
CA THR A 120 -8.93 -20.21 -0.69
C THR A 120 -9.17 -19.20 0.41
N ILE A 121 -10.39 -19.15 0.94
CA ILE A 121 -10.70 -18.31 2.10
C ILE A 121 -10.11 -19.00 3.33
N THR A 122 -9.13 -18.34 3.97
CA THR A 122 -8.41 -18.87 5.14
C THR A 122 -9.01 -18.40 6.46
N LYS A 123 -9.66 -17.24 6.47
CA LYS A 123 -10.36 -16.68 7.62
C LYS A 123 -11.39 -15.66 7.15
N SER A 124 -12.52 -15.59 7.85
CA SER A 124 -13.49 -14.51 7.67
C SER A 124 -14.03 -14.03 9.00
N THR A 125 -14.41 -12.75 9.05
CA THR A 125 -15.16 -12.13 10.13
C THR A 125 -16.38 -11.49 9.50
N GLU A 126 -17.55 -11.93 9.95
CA GLU A 126 -18.83 -11.54 9.36
C GLU A 126 -18.95 -10.02 9.20
N ASN A 127 -19.28 -9.60 7.98
CA ASN A 127 -19.49 -8.22 7.55
C ASN A 127 -18.30 -7.25 7.83
N LYS A 128 -17.12 -7.79 8.15
CA LYS A 128 -15.93 -6.99 8.50
C LYS A 128 -14.71 -7.29 7.64
N SER A 129 -14.39 -8.57 7.47
CA SER A 129 -13.16 -8.90 6.76
C SER A 129 -13.11 -10.32 6.21
N VAL A 130 -12.31 -10.50 5.14
CA VAL A 130 -11.98 -11.81 4.56
C VAL A 130 -10.46 -11.88 4.37
N ARG A 131 -9.86 -13.01 4.69
CA ARG A 131 -8.44 -13.32 4.44
C ARG A 131 -8.36 -14.47 3.46
N VAL A 132 -7.54 -14.32 2.45
CA VAL A 132 -7.52 -15.21 1.29
C VAL A 132 -6.09 -15.62 0.97
N LEU A 133 -5.91 -16.88 0.65
CA LEU A 133 -4.76 -17.39 -0.08
C LEU A 133 -5.07 -17.30 -1.56
N TRP A 134 -4.22 -16.61 -2.32
CA TRP A 134 -4.42 -16.39 -3.75
C TRP A 134 -4.18 -17.66 -4.57
N SER A 135 -4.55 -17.65 -5.83
CA SER A 135 -4.48 -18.79 -6.75
C SER A 135 -3.06 -19.33 -6.96
N ASP A 136 -2.04 -18.52 -6.74
CA ASP A 136 -0.61 -18.89 -6.81
C ASP A 136 -0.12 -19.69 -5.58
N ASN A 137 -0.95 -19.84 -4.55
CA ASN A 137 -0.62 -20.45 -3.25
C ASN A 137 0.55 -19.77 -2.49
N ALA A 138 0.97 -18.58 -2.89
CA ALA A 138 2.08 -17.82 -2.31
C ALA A 138 1.63 -16.47 -1.77
N THR A 139 0.92 -15.69 -2.59
CA THR A 139 0.45 -14.36 -2.22
C THR A 139 -0.83 -14.42 -1.39
N ARG A 140 -1.16 -13.32 -0.74
CA ARG A 140 -2.27 -13.22 0.23
C ARG A 140 -3.13 -12.02 -0.06
N LEU A 141 -4.44 -12.13 0.22
CA LEU A 141 -5.33 -10.97 0.25
C LEU A 141 -5.82 -10.68 1.66
N SER A 142 -5.81 -9.41 2.01
CA SER A 142 -6.56 -8.85 3.12
C SER A 142 -7.69 -8.01 2.55
N VAL A 143 -8.93 -8.42 2.81
CA VAL A 143 -10.12 -7.68 2.42
C VAL A 143 -10.77 -7.15 3.66
N ASP A 144 -10.98 -5.84 3.73
CA ASP A 144 -11.61 -5.18 4.85
C ASP A 144 -12.82 -4.38 4.36
N LEU A 145 -13.94 -4.48 5.10
CA LEU A 145 -15.24 -3.91 4.76
C LEU A 145 -15.60 -2.83 5.80
N TYR A 146 -16.01 -1.67 5.31
CA TYR A 146 -16.33 -0.51 6.16
C TYR A 146 -17.71 0.04 5.78
N PRO A 147 -18.64 0.18 6.72
CA PRO A 147 -19.89 0.91 6.48
C PRO A 147 -19.57 2.41 6.25
N LYS A 148 -20.25 3.04 5.30
CA LYS A 148 -20.08 4.45 4.93
C LYS A 148 -21.38 5.24 5.03
N GLY A 149 -22.36 4.73 5.73
CA GLY A 149 -23.70 5.27 5.87
C GLY A 149 -24.75 4.23 5.47
N GLU A 150 -26.02 4.63 5.51
CA GLU A 150 -27.14 3.75 5.17
C GLU A 150 -27.05 3.31 3.69
N GLY A 151 -27.10 1.99 3.46
CA GLY A 151 -27.05 1.41 2.11
C GLY A 151 -25.73 1.68 1.36
N LYS A 152 -24.64 2.04 2.05
CA LYS A 152 -23.35 2.35 1.42
C LYS A 152 -22.19 1.78 2.20
N SER A 153 -21.28 1.14 1.51
CA SER A 153 -20.08 0.55 2.13
C SER A 153 -18.84 0.70 1.24
N GLN A 154 -17.69 0.55 1.86
CA GLN A 154 -16.38 0.55 1.19
C GLN A 154 -15.69 -0.78 1.43
N MET A 155 -15.14 -1.34 0.38
CA MET A 155 -14.24 -2.47 0.42
C MET A 155 -12.82 -2.00 0.13
N VAL A 156 -11.85 -2.49 0.89
CA VAL A 156 -10.41 -2.32 0.67
C VAL A 156 -9.82 -3.70 0.45
N VAL A 157 -9.19 -3.91 -0.70
CA VAL A 157 -8.45 -5.13 -1.01
C VAL A 157 -6.96 -4.79 -0.99
N GLN A 158 -6.21 -5.49 -0.15
CA GLN A 158 -4.76 -5.45 -0.10
C GLN A 158 -4.22 -6.79 -0.60
N HIS A 159 -3.40 -6.76 -1.65
CA HIS A 159 -2.69 -7.93 -2.16
C HIS A 159 -1.25 -7.85 -1.66
N LEU A 160 -0.85 -8.85 -0.92
CA LEU A 160 0.36 -8.89 -0.10
C LEU A 160 1.32 -9.94 -0.62
N LYS A 161 2.63 -9.76 -0.37
CA LYS A 161 3.70 -10.71 -0.72
C LYS A 161 3.88 -10.90 -2.22
N ILE A 162 3.55 -9.91 -3.02
CA ILE A 162 3.77 -9.94 -4.47
C ILE A 162 5.30 -9.92 -4.71
N PRO A 163 5.84 -10.79 -5.58
CA PRO A 163 7.29 -11.00 -5.67
C PRO A 163 8.05 -9.79 -6.22
N ASP A 164 7.47 -9.02 -7.15
CA ASP A 164 8.15 -7.91 -7.83
C ASP A 164 7.23 -6.74 -8.12
N ALA A 165 7.82 -5.63 -8.57
CA ALA A 165 7.13 -4.37 -8.83
C ALA A 165 6.23 -4.42 -10.07
N ASP A 166 6.61 -5.19 -11.09
CA ASP A 166 5.86 -5.28 -12.33
C ASP A 166 4.55 -6.05 -12.08
N MET A 167 4.64 -7.19 -11.39
CA MET A 167 3.47 -7.92 -10.93
C MET A 167 2.60 -7.09 -9.98
N ALA A 168 3.21 -6.25 -9.13
CA ALA A 168 2.45 -5.34 -8.26
C ALA A 168 1.66 -4.30 -9.07
N ALA A 169 2.22 -3.78 -10.16
CA ALA A 169 1.53 -2.86 -11.05
C ALA A 169 0.36 -3.56 -11.76
N GLU A 170 0.58 -4.76 -12.30
CA GLU A 170 -0.44 -5.59 -12.94
C GLU A 170 -1.59 -5.93 -11.96
N MET A 171 -1.26 -6.35 -10.75
CA MET A 171 -2.26 -6.68 -9.73
C MET A 171 -3.07 -5.46 -9.30
N LYS A 172 -2.48 -4.27 -9.31
CA LYS A 172 -3.21 -3.04 -9.01
C LYS A 172 -4.26 -2.73 -10.06
N GLU A 173 -3.93 -2.86 -11.34
CA GLU A 173 -4.87 -2.68 -12.45
C GLU A 173 -5.94 -3.77 -12.46
N TYR A 174 -5.54 -5.02 -12.26
CA TYR A 174 -6.45 -6.15 -12.12
C TYR A 174 -7.50 -5.91 -11.04
N TRP A 175 -7.09 -5.53 -9.83
CA TRP A 175 -8.04 -5.26 -8.74
C TRP A 175 -8.94 -4.06 -9.01
N ALA A 176 -8.43 -3.02 -9.67
CA ALA A 176 -9.26 -1.87 -10.06
C ALA A 176 -10.39 -2.31 -10.99
N GLU A 177 -10.11 -3.16 -11.96
CA GLU A 177 -11.10 -3.72 -12.90
C GLU A 177 -12.09 -4.66 -12.18
N ARG A 178 -11.59 -5.63 -11.39
CA ARG A 178 -12.46 -6.59 -10.68
C ARG A 178 -13.41 -5.90 -9.72
N LEU A 179 -12.95 -4.90 -8.97
CA LEU A 179 -13.82 -4.15 -8.05
C LEU A 179 -14.82 -3.25 -8.78
N ASN A 180 -14.52 -2.78 -9.99
CA ASN A 180 -15.49 -2.11 -10.84
C ASN A 180 -16.58 -3.08 -11.31
N THR A 181 -16.20 -4.28 -11.75
CA THR A 181 -17.14 -5.33 -12.15
C THR A 181 -18.07 -5.71 -10.99
N LEU A 182 -17.49 -5.96 -9.81
CA LEU A 182 -18.27 -6.25 -8.60
C LEU A 182 -19.27 -5.14 -8.28
N LYS A 183 -18.82 -3.89 -8.31
CA LYS A 183 -19.71 -2.74 -8.09
C LYS A 183 -20.86 -2.74 -9.06
N GLY A 184 -20.62 -2.91 -10.36
CA GLY A 184 -21.66 -2.98 -11.38
C GLY A 184 -22.68 -4.09 -11.13
N ILE A 185 -22.25 -5.26 -10.67
CA ILE A 185 -23.14 -6.38 -10.33
C ILE A 185 -24.00 -6.02 -9.12
N LEU A 186 -23.39 -5.56 -8.03
CA LEU A 186 -24.11 -5.34 -6.76
C LEU A 186 -25.08 -4.15 -6.80
N GLU A 187 -24.78 -3.12 -7.57
CA GLU A 187 -25.65 -1.94 -7.69
C GLU A 187 -26.80 -2.14 -8.70
N ASN A 188 -26.85 -3.29 -9.39
CA ASN A 188 -27.90 -3.64 -10.35
C ASN A 188 -28.71 -4.89 -9.92
N ILE A 189 -28.56 -5.36 -8.71
CA ILE A 189 -29.41 -6.36 -8.06
C ILE A 189 -30.52 -5.63 -7.31
#